data_ba0b86c817170013de0f99d22a666c67
#
_entry.id   ba0b86c817170013de0f99d22a666c67
#
_cell.length_a   1.000
_cell.length_b   1.000
_cell.length_c   1.000
_cell.angle_alpha   90.00
_cell.angle_beta   90.00
_cell.angle_gamma   90.00
#
_symmetry.space_group_name_H-M   'P 1'
#
loop_
_entity.id
_entity.type
_entity.pdbx_description
1 polymer ?
#
loop_
_entity_poly.entity_id
_entity_poly.type
_entity_poly.pdbx_seq_one_letter_code
_entity_poly.pdbx_strand_id
1 'polypeptide(L)'
;MIWTDCYKELVEIIRSKDEFLASIPDEYSELRERMENTPGIEHIDMWHEQVSFLDEEHPFSSPAVFIEFNTLGIEDEGLLVQRLHTQIDFRLFYETFSDTYEGAAMQEEALSFLDLLTLLGMMLHGKSGKNFGTLRRTHVGREESGVRETCTGSALNVKSWITPQWNLQAMPT
;
A
#
# COMPACT_ATOMS: atom_id res chain seq x y z
N MET A 1 13.54 15.96 -2.36
CA MET A 1 12.74 15.56 -3.55
C MET A 1 11.44 14.97 -3.03
N ILE A 2 10.33 15.52 -3.41
CA ILE A 2 8.99 15.19 -2.86
C ILE A 2 8.62 13.70 -2.98
N TRP A 3 8.89 13.05 -4.11
CA TRP A 3 8.53 11.64 -4.29
C TRP A 3 9.25 10.70 -3.35
N THR A 4 10.54 10.95 -3.11
CA THR A 4 11.33 10.16 -2.16
C THR A 4 10.80 10.30 -0.74
N ASP A 5 10.42 11.50 -0.34
CA ASP A 5 9.93 11.76 1.01
C ASP A 5 8.51 11.20 1.17
N CYS A 6 7.66 11.35 0.14
CA CYS A 6 6.34 10.72 0.11
C CYS A 6 6.44 9.19 0.23
N TYR A 7 7.33 8.55 -0.54
CA TYR A 7 7.58 7.11 -0.45
C TYR A 7 7.99 6.69 0.97
N LYS A 8 8.94 7.40 1.57
CA LYS A 8 9.40 7.09 2.94
C LYS A 8 8.28 7.21 3.97
N GLU A 9 7.47 8.27 3.89
CA GLU A 9 6.31 8.43 4.78
C GLU A 9 5.29 7.30 4.60
N LEU A 10 5.04 6.85 3.37
CA LEU A 10 4.15 5.71 3.11
C LEU A 10 4.71 4.40 3.68
N VAL A 11 6.02 4.17 3.53
CA VAL A 11 6.70 3.02 4.14
C VAL A 11 6.57 3.05 5.67
N GLU A 12 6.77 4.21 6.30
CA GLU A 12 6.59 4.37 7.74
C GLU A 12 5.16 4.03 8.19
N ILE A 13 4.14 4.51 7.45
CA ILE A 13 2.75 4.17 7.73
C ILE A 13 2.52 2.67 7.65
N ILE A 14 3.00 2.01 6.59
CA ILE A 14 2.82 0.57 6.42
C ILE A 14 3.56 -0.23 7.51
N ARG A 15 4.72 0.24 7.96
CA ARG A 15 5.50 -0.39 9.03
C ARG A 15 4.92 -0.16 10.43
N SER A 16 4.08 0.84 10.63
CA SER A 16 3.51 1.21 11.94
C SER A 16 2.27 0.37 12.33
N LYS A 17 2.21 -0.92 11.94
CA LYS A 17 1.09 -1.81 12.26
C LYS A 17 0.75 -1.80 13.74
N ASP A 18 1.72 -2.01 14.62
CA ASP A 18 1.49 -2.16 16.06
C ASP A 18 0.96 -0.84 16.68
N GLU A 19 1.50 0.29 16.25
CA GLU A 19 1.03 1.61 16.68
C GLU A 19 -0.40 1.87 16.19
N PHE A 20 -0.70 1.48 14.95
CA PHE A 20 -2.05 1.58 14.40
C PHE A 20 -3.03 0.72 15.19
N LEU A 21 -2.72 -0.54 15.47
CA LEU A 21 -3.57 -1.44 16.24
C LEU A 21 -3.81 -0.92 17.66
N ALA A 22 -2.79 -0.37 18.30
CA ALA A 22 -2.92 0.26 19.61
C ALA A 22 -3.84 1.49 19.60
N SER A 23 -4.02 2.14 18.44
CA SER A 23 -4.92 3.29 18.29
C SER A 23 -6.40 2.92 18.07
N ILE A 24 -6.70 1.63 17.82
CA ILE A 24 -8.07 1.15 17.64
C ILE A 24 -8.81 1.20 18.98
N PRO A 25 -9.98 1.88 19.05
CA PRO A 25 -10.76 1.96 20.27
C PRO A 25 -11.19 0.58 20.81
N ASP A 26 -11.33 0.46 22.12
CA ASP A 26 -11.69 -0.82 22.79
C ASP A 26 -13.06 -1.37 22.39
N GLU A 27 -13.96 -0.53 21.89
CA GLU A 27 -15.24 -0.96 21.33
C GLU A 27 -15.09 -1.87 20.08
N TYR A 28 -13.89 -1.85 19.44
CA TYR A 28 -13.54 -2.68 18.29
C TYR A 28 -12.47 -3.72 18.63
N SER A 29 -12.44 -4.21 19.89
CA SER A 29 -11.43 -5.17 20.37
C SER A 29 -11.38 -6.46 19.55
N GLU A 30 -12.53 -6.99 19.11
CA GLU A 30 -12.58 -8.18 18.24
C GLU A 30 -11.88 -7.95 16.90
N LEU A 31 -12.09 -6.77 16.29
CA LEU A 31 -11.41 -6.38 15.05
C LEU A 31 -9.90 -6.25 15.29
N ARG A 32 -9.50 -5.62 16.40
CA ARG A 32 -8.10 -5.46 16.76
C ARG A 32 -7.42 -6.82 16.92
N GLU A 33 -8.01 -7.75 17.70
CA GLU A 33 -7.49 -9.10 17.91
C GLU A 33 -7.33 -9.88 16.60
N ARG A 34 -8.30 -9.77 15.69
CA ARG A 34 -8.22 -10.37 14.36
C ARG A 34 -7.06 -9.78 13.55
N MET A 35 -6.88 -8.46 13.56
CA MET A 35 -5.81 -7.78 12.83
C MET A 35 -4.43 -8.03 13.45
N GLU A 36 -4.32 -8.26 14.76
CA GLU A 36 -3.07 -8.66 15.43
C GLU A 36 -2.53 -9.98 14.88
N ASN A 37 -3.41 -10.94 14.61
CA ASN A 37 -3.06 -12.25 14.05
C ASN A 37 -2.73 -12.22 12.56
N THR A 38 -2.96 -11.10 11.87
CA THR A 38 -2.64 -10.93 10.46
C THR A 38 -1.12 -10.84 10.27
N PRO A 39 -0.52 -11.48 9.27
CA PRO A 39 0.91 -11.39 9.03
C PRO A 39 1.36 -9.95 8.78
N GLY A 40 2.57 -9.61 9.18
CA GLY A 40 3.20 -8.32 8.88
C GLY A 40 3.66 -8.25 7.43
N ILE A 41 3.82 -7.04 6.88
CA ILE A 41 4.45 -6.84 5.58
C ILE A 41 5.96 -7.06 5.72
N GLU A 42 6.49 -8.06 5.04
CA GLU A 42 7.92 -8.41 5.08
C GLU A 42 8.75 -7.55 4.13
N HIS A 43 8.21 -7.27 2.94
CA HIS A 43 8.91 -6.51 1.90
C HIS A 43 8.09 -5.32 1.41
N ILE A 44 8.73 -4.16 1.27
CA ILE A 44 8.12 -2.94 0.69
C ILE A 44 9.10 -2.37 -0.32
N ASP A 45 8.64 -2.17 -1.55
CA ASP A 45 9.48 -1.63 -2.63
C ASP A 45 8.63 -0.79 -3.61
N MET A 46 9.30 -0.13 -4.55
CA MET A 46 8.66 0.48 -5.71
C MET A 46 8.25 -0.60 -6.71
N TRP A 47 7.12 -0.38 -7.39
CA TRP A 47 6.68 -1.31 -8.43
C TRP A 47 7.56 -1.21 -9.68
N HIS A 48 8.13 -2.36 -10.10
CA HIS A 48 8.96 -2.53 -11.31
C HIS A 48 8.61 -3.82 -12.06
N GLU A 49 7.36 -4.31 -11.90
CA GLU A 49 6.93 -5.59 -12.49
C GLU A 49 7.66 -6.82 -11.92
N GLN A 50 8.26 -6.71 -10.73
CA GLN A 50 9.07 -7.77 -10.09
C GLN A 50 8.33 -9.12 -10.01
N VAL A 51 7.01 -9.09 -9.83
CA VAL A 51 6.18 -10.30 -9.73
C VAL A 51 6.18 -11.10 -11.05
N SER A 52 6.41 -10.45 -12.18
CA SER A 52 6.47 -11.11 -13.49
C SER A 52 7.78 -11.88 -13.73
N PHE A 53 8.81 -11.62 -12.91
CA PHE A 53 10.17 -12.16 -13.07
C PHE A 53 10.63 -12.94 -11.84
N LEU A 54 9.71 -13.51 -11.07
CA LEU A 54 10.03 -14.25 -9.83
C LEU A 54 11.06 -15.38 -10.00
N ASP A 55 11.12 -15.97 -11.20
CA ASP A 55 12.07 -17.04 -11.50
C ASP A 55 13.47 -16.53 -11.90
N GLU A 56 13.59 -15.26 -12.26
CA GLU A 56 14.83 -14.67 -12.83
C GLU A 56 15.52 -13.69 -11.85
N GLU A 57 14.75 -13.08 -10.94
CA GLU A 57 15.25 -12.11 -9.97
C GLU A 57 15.31 -12.70 -8.56
N HIS A 58 15.97 -11.99 -7.66
CA HIS A 58 16.04 -12.39 -6.25
C HIS A 58 14.63 -12.39 -5.65
N PRO A 59 14.19 -13.52 -5.08
CA PRO A 59 12.88 -13.62 -4.49
C PRO A 59 12.78 -12.64 -3.31
N PHE A 60 11.72 -11.85 -3.29
CA PHE A 60 11.38 -11.03 -2.13
C PHE A 60 10.52 -11.83 -1.14
N SER A 61 10.57 -11.44 0.13
CA SER A 61 9.77 -12.10 1.18
C SER A 61 8.30 -11.75 1.03
N SER A 62 7.42 -12.73 1.23
CA SER A 62 5.96 -12.56 1.27
C SER A 62 5.48 -12.48 2.73
N PRO A 63 4.51 -11.60 3.08
CA PRO A 63 3.78 -10.67 2.22
C PRO A 63 4.61 -9.45 1.78
N ALA A 64 4.42 -9.00 0.54
CA ALA A 64 5.08 -7.82 0.01
C ALA A 64 4.09 -6.75 -0.46
N VAL A 65 4.47 -5.49 -0.34
CA VAL A 65 3.72 -4.35 -0.89
C VAL A 65 4.61 -3.57 -1.84
N PHE A 66 4.12 -3.38 -3.06
CA PHE A 66 4.78 -2.56 -4.06
C PHE A 66 4.00 -1.27 -4.27
N ILE A 67 4.71 -0.14 -4.28
CA ILE A 67 4.13 1.19 -4.38
C ILE A 67 4.42 1.77 -5.76
N GLU A 68 3.37 2.23 -6.44
CA GLU A 68 3.46 2.90 -7.73
C GLU A 68 2.80 4.27 -7.67
N PHE A 69 3.47 5.27 -8.24
CA PHE A 69 2.96 6.64 -8.33
C PHE A 69 2.57 6.96 -9.77
N ASN A 70 1.29 7.30 -9.98
CA ASN A 70 0.75 7.67 -11.27
C ASN A 70 0.21 9.10 -11.22
N THR A 71 0.89 10.05 -11.86
CA THR A 71 0.42 11.44 -11.95
C THR A 71 -0.72 11.53 -12.95
N LEU A 72 -1.91 11.89 -12.46
CA LEU A 72 -3.13 12.04 -13.27
C LEU A 72 -3.29 13.43 -13.85
N GLY A 73 -2.70 14.45 -13.22
CA GLY A 73 -2.77 15.83 -13.66
C GLY A 73 -1.83 16.74 -12.88
N ILE A 74 -1.49 17.85 -13.50
CA ILE A 74 -0.66 18.90 -12.93
C ILE A 74 -1.39 20.22 -13.12
N GLU A 75 -1.59 20.98 -12.06
CA GLU A 75 -2.19 22.30 -12.07
C GLU A 75 -1.17 23.33 -11.59
N ASP A 76 -1.02 24.43 -12.31
CA ASP A 76 -0.19 25.55 -11.91
C ASP A 76 -0.97 26.45 -10.96
N GLU A 77 -0.51 26.61 -9.73
CA GLU A 77 -1.11 27.49 -8.70
C GLU A 77 -0.40 28.85 -8.56
N GLY A 78 0.53 29.13 -9.43
CA GLY A 78 1.29 30.37 -9.44
C GLY A 78 2.73 30.17 -9.85
N LEU A 79 3.53 31.24 -9.79
CA LEU A 79 4.92 31.16 -10.21
C LEU A 79 5.67 30.15 -9.31
N LEU A 80 6.16 29.07 -9.92
CA LEU A 80 6.93 28.00 -9.26
C LEU A 80 6.14 27.14 -8.25
N VAL A 81 4.80 27.16 -8.29
CA VAL A 81 3.94 26.31 -7.44
C VAL A 81 3.04 25.45 -8.32
N GLN A 82 3.15 24.14 -8.16
CA GLN A 82 2.33 23.17 -8.89
C GLN A 82 1.59 22.24 -7.91
N ARG A 83 0.34 21.96 -8.22
CA ARG A 83 -0.45 20.93 -7.57
C ARG A 83 -0.44 19.67 -8.42
N LEU A 84 0.00 18.57 -7.86
CA LEU A 84 -0.02 17.27 -8.53
C LEU A 84 -1.22 16.45 -8.07
N HIS A 85 -2.02 15.98 -9.00
CA HIS A 85 -3.05 14.99 -8.77
C HIS A 85 -2.46 13.62 -9.03
N THR A 86 -2.26 12.84 -7.97
CA THR A 86 -1.56 11.56 -8.06
C THR A 86 -2.44 10.42 -7.56
N GLN A 87 -2.46 9.35 -8.32
CA GLN A 87 -2.91 8.05 -7.90
C GLN A 87 -1.70 7.31 -7.32
N ILE A 88 -1.89 6.68 -6.17
CA ILE A 88 -0.89 5.80 -5.57
C ILE A 88 -1.50 4.40 -5.55
N ASP A 89 -0.86 3.49 -6.21
CA ASP A 89 -1.26 2.09 -6.25
C ASP A 89 -0.40 1.28 -5.27
N PHE A 90 -1.06 0.57 -4.37
CA PHE A 90 -0.44 -0.37 -3.45
C PHE A 90 -0.78 -1.77 -3.91
N ARG A 91 0.21 -2.50 -4.41
CA ARG A 91 0.05 -3.87 -4.90
C ARG A 91 0.49 -4.82 -3.81
N LEU A 92 -0.46 -5.54 -3.22
CA LEU A 92 -0.19 -6.55 -2.22
C LEU A 92 0.08 -7.89 -2.93
N PHE A 93 1.28 -8.40 -2.76
CA PHE A 93 1.65 -9.76 -3.11
C PHE A 93 1.61 -10.64 -1.86
N TYR A 94 0.89 -11.73 -1.95
CA TYR A 94 0.78 -12.72 -0.89
C TYR A 94 0.85 -14.12 -1.49
N GLU A 95 1.87 -14.87 -1.12
CA GLU A 95 2.05 -16.24 -1.55
C GLU A 95 1.43 -17.17 -0.52
N THR A 96 0.50 -18.01 -0.97
CA THR A 96 -0.09 -19.07 -0.18
C THR A 96 -0.24 -20.34 -1.01
N PHE A 97 0.06 -21.46 -0.40
CA PHE A 97 -0.10 -22.79 -1.00
C PHE A 97 -1.34 -23.51 -0.47
N SER A 98 -2.11 -22.84 0.38
CA SER A 98 -3.28 -23.40 1.04
C SER A 98 -4.55 -23.14 0.24
N ASP A 99 -5.46 -24.11 0.26
CA ASP A 99 -6.74 -24.04 -0.43
C ASP A 99 -7.73 -23.12 0.28
N THR A 100 -8.52 -22.37 -0.49
CA THR A 100 -9.51 -21.41 0.01
C THR A 100 -10.95 -21.92 0.02
N TYR A 101 -11.22 -23.15 -0.47
CA TYR A 101 -12.58 -23.69 -0.50
C TYR A 101 -13.11 -23.98 0.91
N GLU A 102 -14.44 -23.94 1.06
CA GLU A 102 -15.11 -24.21 2.33
C GLU A 102 -14.77 -25.61 2.88
N GLY A 103 -14.24 -25.65 4.11
CA GLY A 103 -13.82 -26.90 4.76
C GLY A 103 -12.41 -27.37 4.44
N ALA A 104 -11.61 -26.59 3.71
CA ALA A 104 -10.18 -26.88 3.56
C ALA A 104 -9.46 -26.80 4.92
N ALA A 105 -8.50 -27.71 5.15
CA ALA A 105 -7.81 -27.83 6.45
C ALA A 105 -7.04 -26.56 6.85
N MET A 106 -6.57 -25.77 5.87
CA MET A 106 -5.80 -24.54 6.07
C MET A 106 -6.54 -23.32 5.51
N GLN A 107 -7.86 -23.35 5.47
CA GLN A 107 -8.68 -22.28 4.88
C GLN A 107 -8.43 -20.92 5.55
N GLU A 108 -8.34 -20.88 6.88
CA GLU A 108 -8.11 -19.64 7.63
C GLU A 108 -6.78 -18.99 7.25
N GLU A 109 -5.73 -19.79 7.09
CA GLU A 109 -4.43 -19.28 6.64
C GLU A 109 -4.51 -18.77 5.21
N ALA A 110 -5.16 -19.50 4.32
CA ALA A 110 -5.36 -19.09 2.94
C ALA A 110 -6.17 -17.79 2.81
N LEU A 111 -7.11 -17.54 3.73
CA LEU A 111 -7.93 -16.32 3.75
C LEU A 111 -7.27 -15.13 4.49
N SER A 112 -6.19 -15.35 5.22
CA SER A 112 -5.52 -14.29 6.00
C SER A 112 -5.06 -13.11 5.14
N PHE A 113 -4.84 -13.31 3.83
CA PHE A 113 -4.52 -12.22 2.92
C PHE A 113 -5.67 -11.18 2.79
N LEU A 114 -6.93 -11.60 2.97
CA LEU A 114 -8.07 -10.67 2.97
C LEU A 114 -8.05 -9.76 4.19
N ASP A 115 -7.63 -10.29 5.34
CA ASP A 115 -7.44 -9.52 6.56
C ASP A 115 -6.27 -8.55 6.41
N LEU A 116 -5.17 -9.00 5.80
CA LEU A 116 -4.04 -8.15 5.49
C LEU A 116 -4.41 -7.02 4.52
N LEU A 117 -5.19 -7.30 3.49
CA LEU A 117 -5.70 -6.29 2.57
C LEU A 117 -6.61 -5.28 3.28
N THR A 118 -7.44 -5.76 4.21
CA THR A 118 -8.30 -4.92 5.03
C THR A 118 -7.48 -4.02 5.95
N LEU A 119 -6.50 -4.59 6.65
CA LEU A 119 -5.59 -3.88 7.53
C LEU A 119 -4.83 -2.78 6.79
N LEU A 120 -4.23 -3.11 5.63
CA LEU A 120 -3.52 -2.14 4.81
C LEU A 120 -4.43 -0.97 4.40
N GLY A 121 -5.66 -1.29 3.99
CA GLY A 121 -6.66 -0.28 3.66
C GLY A 121 -7.04 0.62 4.84
N MET A 122 -7.16 0.06 6.05
CA MET A 122 -7.45 0.81 7.27
C MET A 122 -6.29 1.71 7.67
N MET A 123 -5.05 1.23 7.52
CA MET A 123 -3.85 2.00 7.86
C MET A 123 -3.63 3.18 6.93
N LEU A 124 -3.99 3.06 5.66
CA LEU A 124 -3.76 4.09 4.63
C LEU A 124 -4.93 5.06 4.51
N HIS A 125 -6.18 4.58 4.60
CA HIS A 125 -7.35 5.44 4.37
C HIS A 125 -7.47 6.54 5.42
N GLY A 126 -7.62 7.78 4.96
CA GLY A 126 -7.73 8.94 5.84
C GLY A 126 -6.39 9.49 6.36
N LYS A 127 -5.28 8.81 6.10
CA LYS A 127 -3.95 9.32 6.48
C LYS A 127 -3.52 10.46 5.57
N SER A 128 -2.78 11.39 6.14
CA SER A 128 -2.08 12.46 5.43
C SER A 128 -0.65 12.56 5.94
N GLY A 129 0.26 12.99 5.08
CA GLY A 129 1.66 13.19 5.41
C GLY A 129 2.07 14.66 5.26
N LYS A 130 3.34 14.92 5.44
CA LYS A 130 3.92 16.25 5.16
C LYS A 130 4.01 16.51 3.66
N ASN A 131 4.19 15.44 2.87
CA ASN A 131 4.44 15.50 1.44
C ASN A 131 3.24 15.04 0.61
N PHE A 132 2.12 14.66 1.22
CA PHE A 132 0.89 14.29 0.53
C PHE A 132 -0.35 14.65 1.36
N GLY A 133 -1.44 14.91 0.65
CA GLY A 133 -2.75 15.15 1.26
C GLY A 133 -3.42 13.88 1.76
N THR A 134 -4.68 14.00 2.17
CA THR A 134 -5.43 12.86 2.69
C THR A 134 -5.60 11.75 1.65
N LEU A 135 -5.14 10.57 1.98
CA LEU A 135 -5.32 9.37 1.16
C LEU A 135 -6.79 8.91 1.20
N ARG A 136 -7.36 8.64 0.03
CA ARG A 136 -8.71 8.09 -0.09
C ARG A 136 -8.69 6.85 -0.96
N ARG A 137 -9.06 5.72 -0.37
CA ARG A 137 -9.22 4.48 -1.12
C ARG A 137 -10.38 4.63 -2.10
N THR A 138 -10.11 4.40 -3.39
CA THR A 138 -11.09 4.55 -4.47
C THR A 138 -11.40 3.25 -5.17
N HIS A 139 -10.48 2.29 -5.14
CA HIS A 139 -10.66 1.00 -5.78
C HIS A 139 -9.88 -0.07 -5.04
N VAL A 140 -10.44 -1.27 -5.02
CA VAL A 140 -9.77 -2.51 -4.61
C VAL A 140 -10.12 -3.56 -5.66
N GLY A 141 -9.12 -4.16 -6.27
CA GLY A 141 -9.32 -5.13 -7.33
C GLY A 141 -8.24 -6.21 -7.31
N ARG A 142 -8.55 -7.32 -7.94
CA ARG A 142 -7.61 -8.40 -8.17
C ARG A 142 -6.82 -8.06 -9.43
N GLU A 143 -5.52 -8.24 -9.39
CA GLU A 143 -4.64 -8.13 -10.55
C GLU A 143 -4.20 -9.54 -10.94
N GLU A 144 -4.40 -9.90 -12.21
CA GLU A 144 -3.83 -11.13 -12.73
C GLU A 144 -2.35 -10.89 -13.03
N SER A 145 -1.47 -11.32 -12.13
CA SER A 145 -0.10 -11.53 -12.54
C SER A 145 -0.09 -12.79 -13.39
N GLY A 146 0.23 -12.69 -14.67
CA GLY A 146 0.24 -13.82 -15.60
C GLY A 146 1.28 -14.91 -15.28
N VAL A 147 1.82 -14.94 -14.08
CA VAL A 147 2.89 -15.83 -13.61
C VAL A 147 2.36 -16.69 -12.47
N ARG A 148 2.04 -17.94 -12.80
CA ARG A 148 1.67 -19.10 -11.95
C ARG A 148 0.35 -19.03 -11.19
N GLU A 149 -0.32 -20.20 -11.14
CA GLU A 149 -1.61 -20.50 -10.51
C GLU A 149 -1.66 -20.24 -8.99
N THR A 150 -0.56 -19.81 -8.35
CA THR A 150 -0.42 -19.61 -6.91
C THR A 150 -0.27 -18.16 -6.47
N CYS A 151 -0.13 -17.19 -7.39
CA CYS A 151 0.04 -15.81 -7.04
C CYS A 151 -1.30 -15.06 -7.05
N THR A 152 -1.82 -14.71 -5.88
CA THR A 152 -2.95 -13.79 -5.77
C THR A 152 -2.43 -12.39 -5.47
N GLY A 153 -2.20 -11.62 -6.54
CA GLY A 153 -1.94 -10.19 -6.41
C GLY A 153 -3.25 -9.43 -6.18
N SER A 154 -3.30 -8.57 -5.19
CA SER A 154 -4.39 -7.62 -5.00
C SER A 154 -3.83 -6.22 -5.14
N ALA A 155 -4.40 -5.42 -6.02
CA ALA A 155 -4.05 -4.01 -6.12
C ALA A 155 -4.99 -3.20 -5.24
N LEU A 156 -4.43 -2.39 -4.36
CA LEU A 156 -5.14 -1.39 -3.59
C LEU A 156 -4.88 -0.04 -4.26
N ASN A 157 -5.83 0.44 -5.05
CA ASN A 157 -5.76 1.75 -5.69
C ASN A 157 -6.25 2.81 -4.72
N VAL A 158 -5.36 3.67 -4.27
CA VAL A 158 -5.71 4.83 -3.46
C VAL A 158 -5.49 6.08 -4.29
N LYS A 159 -6.58 6.66 -4.81
CA LYS A 159 -6.49 8.01 -5.40
C LYS A 159 -6.29 8.99 -4.28
N SER A 160 -5.12 9.58 -4.24
CA SER A 160 -4.84 10.67 -3.33
C SER A 160 -4.65 11.95 -4.14
N TRP A 161 -5.20 13.01 -3.60
CA TRP A 161 -4.89 14.35 -4.04
C TRP A 161 -3.61 14.74 -3.30
N ILE A 162 -2.45 14.48 -3.90
CA ILE A 162 -1.20 15.00 -3.37
C ILE A 162 -1.13 16.45 -3.81
N THR A 163 -1.02 17.34 -2.86
CA THR A 163 -0.70 18.74 -3.09
C THR A 163 0.74 18.99 -2.62
N PRO A 164 1.74 18.71 -3.44
CA PRO A 164 3.07 19.15 -3.11
C PRO A 164 3.13 20.65 -3.43
N GLN A 165 3.23 21.46 -2.40
CA GLN A 165 3.64 22.84 -2.59
C GLN A 165 5.15 22.84 -2.84
N TRP A 166 5.54 22.95 -4.11
CA TRP A 166 6.91 23.26 -4.46
C TRP A 166 7.18 24.71 -4.04
N ASN A 167 7.65 24.91 -2.85
CA ASN A 167 8.18 26.21 -2.47
C ASN A 167 9.63 26.28 -2.94
N LEU A 168 9.83 26.66 -4.18
CA LEU A 168 11.15 27.05 -4.69
C LEU A 168 11.53 28.43 -4.10
N GLN A 169 11.59 28.52 -2.79
CA GLN A 169 12.22 29.67 -2.17
C GLN A 169 13.73 29.55 -2.25
N ALA A 170 14.27 30.48 -3.01
CA ALA A 170 15.64 30.96 -2.99
C ALA A 170 16.70 30.07 -3.64
N MET A 171 16.91 30.29 -4.94
CA MET A 171 18.31 30.45 -5.33
C MET A 171 18.76 31.85 -4.88
N PRO A 172 19.78 32.01 -4.05
CA PRO A 172 20.42 33.29 -3.86
C PRO A 172 21.10 33.67 -5.19
N THR A 173 20.86 34.91 -5.64
CA THR A 173 21.55 35.60 -6.72
C THR A 173 23.02 35.69 -6.43
#